data_e3b5508d0da9ee73d4ad0bfccd9c31e9
#
_entry.id   e3b5508d0da9ee73d4ad0bfccd9c31e9
#
_cell.length_a   1.000
_cell.length_b   1.000
_cell.length_c   1.000
_cell.angle_alpha   90.00
_cell.angle_beta   90.00
_cell.angle_gamma   90.00
#
_symmetry.space_group_name_H-M   'P 1'
#
loop_
_entity.id
_entity.type
_entity.pdbx_description
1 polymer ?
#
loop_
_entity_poly.entity_id
_entity_poly.type
_entity_poly.pdbx_seq_one_letter_code
_entity_poly.pdbx_strand_id
1 'polypeptide(L)'
;MKKLLSIIILVTLVIGNIMFFTFISNTLSRDFLFKDQTEVQFKYKDDFQVLEVNNSIKQFSEANNINIAQYTFLDERDLNIYASNPQYSPNIKLKKGDYPDKNRFLVNRESGDEKQSGVIYHPSKYWSLKVYDFGQIKNVSLSDTFYVSGLDNQDTYQAFLKEFEQYGEITTKSVDVSWWKYINIPLLMTLLLCFAILFVFTYYYLRYSKQRLLVNRIWGNSELVTLMSLFNKTIIFTLFSVLAILIT
;
A
#
# COMPACT_ATOMS: atom_id res chain seq x y z
N MET A 1 15.62 -6.23 36.46
CA MET A 1 16.09 -6.69 35.12
C MET A 1 15.02 -7.45 34.33
N LYS A 2 14.39 -8.54 34.85
CA LYS A 2 13.35 -9.29 34.08
C LYS A 2 12.21 -8.42 33.56
N LYS A 3 11.61 -7.56 34.41
CA LYS A 3 10.53 -6.65 34.00
C LYS A 3 10.96 -5.70 32.90
N LEU A 4 12.18 -5.15 32.99
CA LEU A 4 12.73 -4.24 32.00
C LEU A 4 12.96 -4.96 30.65
N LEU A 5 13.53 -6.18 30.67
CA LEU A 5 13.70 -7.00 29.49
C LEU A 5 12.34 -7.30 28.81
N SER A 6 11.33 -7.67 29.59
CA SER A 6 9.97 -7.91 29.05
C SER A 6 9.37 -6.67 28.40
N ILE A 7 9.58 -5.49 28.99
CA ILE A 7 9.12 -4.22 28.41
C ILE A 7 9.82 -3.94 27.08
N ILE A 8 11.15 -4.11 27.04
CA ILE A 8 11.93 -3.90 25.81
C ILE A 8 11.47 -4.85 24.69
N ILE A 9 11.28 -6.13 25.02
CA ILE A 9 10.76 -7.12 24.05
C ILE A 9 9.38 -6.68 23.54
N LEU A 10 8.47 -6.29 24.43
CA LEU A 10 7.13 -5.83 24.05
C LEU A 10 7.21 -4.62 23.10
N VAL A 11 8.01 -3.61 23.44
CA VAL A 11 8.20 -2.40 22.60
C VAL A 11 8.76 -2.76 21.24
N THR A 12 9.78 -3.64 21.18
CA THR A 12 10.38 -4.10 19.93
C THR A 12 9.37 -4.82 19.06
N LEU A 13 8.52 -5.67 19.66
CA LEU A 13 7.46 -6.36 18.92
C LEU A 13 6.39 -5.42 18.41
N VAL A 14 5.95 -4.45 19.21
CA VAL A 14 4.96 -3.45 18.78
C VAL A 14 5.50 -2.65 17.58
N ILE A 15 6.73 -2.15 17.66
CA ILE A 15 7.37 -1.42 16.55
C ILE A 15 7.50 -2.32 15.32
N GLY A 16 7.96 -3.57 15.49
CA GLY A 16 8.09 -4.52 14.38
C GLY A 16 6.75 -4.82 13.70
N ASN A 17 5.68 -4.98 14.46
CA ASN A 17 4.33 -5.18 13.91
C ASN A 17 3.84 -3.94 13.16
N ILE A 18 3.97 -2.74 13.73
CA ILE A 18 3.60 -1.50 13.05
C ILE A 18 4.34 -1.39 11.71
N MET A 19 5.64 -1.65 11.70
CA MET A 19 6.46 -1.65 10.49
C MET A 19 5.94 -2.66 9.45
N PHE A 20 5.70 -3.89 9.89
CA PHE A 20 5.23 -4.98 9.02
C PHE A 20 3.85 -4.66 8.42
N PHE A 21 2.88 -4.24 9.24
CA PHE A 21 1.55 -3.88 8.75
C PHE A 21 1.57 -2.67 7.82
N THR A 22 2.35 -1.64 8.15
CA THR A 22 2.48 -0.46 7.28
C THR A 22 3.11 -0.85 5.93
N PHE A 23 4.16 -1.66 5.96
CA PHE A 23 4.81 -2.16 4.76
C PHE A 23 3.85 -2.99 3.90
N ILE A 24 3.17 -3.98 4.47
CA ILE A 24 2.21 -4.82 3.75
C ILE A 24 1.06 -3.97 3.20
N SER A 25 0.47 -3.11 4.01
CA SER A 25 -0.64 -2.26 3.58
C SER A 25 -0.25 -1.36 2.41
N ASN A 26 0.93 -0.73 2.47
CA ASN A 26 1.40 0.13 1.41
C ASN A 26 1.74 -0.67 0.14
N THR A 27 2.42 -1.80 0.27
CA THR A 27 2.77 -2.66 -0.86
C THR A 27 1.52 -3.18 -1.56
N LEU A 28 0.58 -3.78 -0.80
CA LEU A 28 -0.65 -4.32 -1.36
C LEU A 28 -1.52 -3.23 -2.01
N SER A 29 -1.60 -2.05 -1.40
CA SER A 29 -2.40 -0.95 -1.95
C SER A 29 -1.79 -0.40 -3.22
N ARG A 30 -0.49 -0.27 -3.30
CA ARG A 30 0.20 0.23 -4.48
C ARG A 30 0.27 -0.80 -5.60
N ASP A 31 0.53 -2.07 -5.29
CA ASP A 31 0.41 -3.15 -6.27
C ASP A 31 -0.99 -3.16 -6.87
N PHE A 32 -2.02 -3.02 -6.03
CA PHE A 32 -3.38 -2.93 -6.49
C PHE A 32 -3.61 -1.74 -7.42
N LEU A 33 -3.08 -0.56 -7.09
CA LEU A 33 -3.35 0.67 -7.86
C LEU A 33 -2.55 0.74 -9.16
N PHE A 34 -1.29 0.29 -9.15
CA PHE A 34 -0.34 0.60 -10.21
C PHE A 34 0.16 -0.61 -10.99
N LYS A 35 -0.13 -1.83 -10.52
CA LYS A 35 0.29 -3.03 -11.23
C LYS A 35 -0.34 -3.07 -12.62
N ASP A 36 0.46 -3.44 -13.61
CA ASP A 36 0.05 -3.55 -15.02
C ASP A 36 -0.50 -2.23 -15.60
N GLN A 37 0.06 -1.10 -15.15
CA GLN A 37 -0.25 0.23 -15.69
C GLN A 37 1.00 0.93 -16.22
N THR A 38 0.79 1.76 -17.23
CA THR A 38 1.79 2.67 -17.77
C THR A 38 1.50 4.08 -17.27
N GLU A 39 2.49 4.69 -16.62
CA GLU A 39 2.45 6.11 -16.27
C GLU A 39 2.73 6.92 -17.53
N VAL A 40 1.83 7.84 -17.83
CA VAL A 40 1.92 8.74 -18.98
C VAL A 40 1.95 10.16 -18.46
N GLN A 41 3.02 10.89 -18.77
CA GLN A 41 3.16 12.29 -18.42
C GLN A 41 3.00 13.16 -19.67
N PHE A 42 2.12 14.14 -19.57
CA PHE A 42 1.88 15.15 -20.59
C PHE A 42 2.56 16.46 -20.22
N LYS A 43 3.27 17.02 -21.18
CA LYS A 43 3.67 18.41 -21.12
C LYS A 43 2.82 19.16 -22.13
N TYR A 44 1.69 19.66 -21.66
CA TYR A 44 0.70 20.32 -22.51
C TYR A 44 1.25 21.54 -23.21
N LYS A 45 0.71 21.81 -24.41
CA LYS A 45 0.91 23.08 -25.12
C LYS A 45 0.13 24.18 -24.41
N ASP A 46 0.56 25.44 -24.56
CA ASP A 46 -0.06 26.59 -23.87
C ASP A 46 -1.52 26.85 -24.30
N ASP A 47 -1.90 26.40 -25.48
CA ASP A 47 -3.22 26.63 -26.10
C ASP A 47 -4.16 25.42 -26.04
N PHE A 48 -3.85 24.39 -25.28
CA PHE A 48 -4.72 23.22 -25.18
C PHE A 48 -6.03 23.50 -24.46
N GLN A 49 -7.11 22.86 -24.92
CA GLN A 49 -8.42 22.94 -24.28
C GLN A 49 -8.70 21.68 -23.47
N VAL A 50 -8.89 21.84 -22.15
CA VAL A 50 -9.16 20.73 -21.21
C VAL A 50 -10.35 19.87 -21.66
N LEU A 51 -11.39 20.49 -22.21
CA LEU A 51 -12.58 19.78 -22.63
C LEU A 51 -12.28 18.86 -23.85
N GLU A 52 -11.45 19.31 -24.78
CA GLU A 52 -11.06 18.52 -25.96
C GLU A 52 -10.23 17.32 -25.54
N VAL A 53 -9.24 17.52 -24.69
CA VAL A 53 -8.41 16.41 -24.15
C VAL A 53 -9.27 15.38 -23.42
N ASN A 54 -10.21 15.83 -22.60
CA ASN A 54 -11.13 14.92 -21.88
C ASN A 54 -12.00 14.10 -22.82
N ASN A 55 -12.51 14.72 -23.89
CA ASN A 55 -13.32 14.04 -24.87
C ASN A 55 -12.49 13.01 -25.67
N SER A 56 -11.28 13.39 -26.08
CA SER A 56 -10.36 12.47 -26.77
C SER A 56 -9.96 11.31 -25.88
N ILE A 57 -9.66 11.53 -24.59
CA ILE A 57 -9.38 10.46 -23.64
C ILE A 57 -10.54 9.48 -23.58
N LYS A 58 -11.78 9.96 -23.49
CA LYS A 58 -12.95 9.11 -23.40
C LYS A 58 -13.17 8.32 -24.70
N GLN A 59 -13.16 9.00 -25.84
CA GLN A 59 -13.35 8.36 -27.14
C GLN A 59 -12.27 7.32 -27.44
N PHE A 60 -11.02 7.65 -27.19
CA PHE A 60 -9.90 6.74 -27.42
C PHE A 60 -9.97 5.50 -26.53
N SER A 61 -10.32 5.69 -25.24
CA SER A 61 -10.42 4.59 -24.29
C SER A 61 -11.58 3.63 -24.62
N GLU A 62 -12.71 4.16 -25.10
CA GLU A 62 -13.86 3.36 -25.55
C GLU A 62 -13.52 2.58 -26.82
N ALA A 63 -12.88 3.24 -27.80
CA ALA A 63 -12.53 2.61 -29.09
C ALA A 63 -11.50 1.49 -28.97
N ASN A 64 -10.58 1.59 -28.02
CA ASN A 64 -9.47 0.64 -27.86
C ASN A 64 -9.62 -0.32 -26.66
N ASN A 65 -10.75 -0.26 -25.92
CA ASN A 65 -10.99 -1.08 -24.73
C ASN A 65 -9.88 -0.95 -23.68
N ILE A 66 -9.39 0.26 -23.46
CA ILE A 66 -8.38 0.58 -22.45
C ILE A 66 -8.97 1.47 -21.36
N ASN A 67 -8.28 1.59 -20.23
CA ASN A 67 -8.65 2.54 -19.21
C ASN A 67 -7.53 3.57 -19.03
N ILE A 68 -7.91 4.85 -19.10
CA ILE A 68 -7.05 5.99 -18.79
C ILE A 68 -7.58 6.61 -17.49
N ALA A 69 -6.75 6.71 -16.48
CA ALA A 69 -7.18 7.19 -15.17
C ALA A 69 -6.27 8.29 -14.64
N GLN A 70 -6.88 9.31 -14.05
CA GLN A 70 -6.19 10.31 -13.25
C GLN A 70 -6.37 9.97 -11.77
N TYR A 71 -5.27 9.96 -11.00
CA TYR A 71 -5.25 9.71 -9.58
C TYR A 71 -5.04 11.03 -8.83
N THR A 72 -5.96 11.35 -7.94
CA THR A 72 -5.91 12.57 -7.12
C THR A 72 -5.88 12.16 -5.65
N PHE A 73 -4.71 12.29 -5.04
CA PHE A 73 -4.54 12.06 -3.61
C PHE A 73 -5.07 13.27 -2.85
N LEU A 74 -6.09 13.07 -2.03
CA LEU A 74 -6.63 14.09 -1.14
C LEU A 74 -5.86 14.14 0.17
N ASP A 75 -5.41 12.97 0.63
CA ASP A 75 -4.61 12.77 1.83
C ASP A 75 -3.72 11.53 1.61
N GLU A 76 -2.90 11.17 2.60
CA GLU A 76 -2.02 9.99 2.52
C GLU A 76 -2.77 8.67 2.24
N ARG A 77 -4.06 8.60 2.57
CA ARG A 77 -4.88 7.38 2.46
C ARG A 77 -6.21 7.57 1.73
N ASP A 78 -6.49 8.80 1.28
CA ASP A 78 -7.70 9.11 0.54
C ASP A 78 -7.36 9.39 -0.92
N LEU A 79 -7.91 8.58 -1.82
CA LEU A 79 -7.63 8.64 -3.24
C LEU A 79 -8.92 8.70 -4.06
N ASN A 80 -9.03 9.73 -4.88
CA ASN A 80 -10.02 9.81 -5.95
C ASN A 80 -9.39 9.37 -7.26
N ILE A 81 -10.04 8.45 -7.95
CA ILE A 81 -9.66 7.93 -9.25
C ILE A 81 -10.71 8.39 -10.26
N TYR A 82 -10.31 9.16 -11.26
CA TYR A 82 -11.16 9.51 -12.39
C TYR A 82 -10.78 8.59 -13.54
N ALA A 83 -11.66 7.66 -13.91
CA ALA A 83 -11.39 6.61 -14.88
C ALA A 83 -12.28 6.74 -16.11
N SER A 84 -11.69 6.68 -17.30
CA SER A 84 -12.40 6.79 -18.57
C SER A 84 -13.24 5.56 -18.87
N ASN A 85 -12.72 4.39 -18.51
CA ASN A 85 -13.38 3.11 -18.74
C ASN A 85 -12.97 2.08 -17.66
N PRO A 86 -13.49 2.24 -16.43
CA PRO A 86 -13.04 1.46 -15.28
C PRO A 86 -13.24 -0.05 -15.42
N GLN A 87 -14.14 -0.50 -16.30
CA GLN A 87 -14.36 -1.92 -16.56
C GLN A 87 -13.16 -2.61 -17.24
N TYR A 88 -12.31 -1.87 -17.95
CA TYR A 88 -11.09 -2.39 -18.57
C TYR A 88 -9.84 -2.19 -17.70
N SER A 89 -10.00 -1.66 -16.50
CA SER A 89 -8.91 -1.60 -15.52
C SER A 89 -8.73 -2.96 -14.84
N PRO A 90 -7.56 -3.58 -14.87
CA PRO A 90 -7.30 -4.84 -14.17
C PRO A 90 -7.42 -4.68 -12.66
N ASN A 91 -7.30 -3.44 -12.18
CA ASN A 91 -7.23 -3.10 -10.77
C ASN A 91 -8.58 -2.67 -10.18
N ILE A 92 -9.52 -2.18 -11.00
CA ILE A 92 -10.84 -1.74 -10.55
C ILE A 92 -11.85 -2.87 -10.76
N LYS A 93 -11.81 -3.87 -9.87
CA LYS A 93 -12.72 -5.01 -9.91
C LYS A 93 -13.96 -4.75 -9.08
N LEU A 94 -15.13 -4.81 -9.73
CA LEU A 94 -16.41 -4.65 -9.06
C LEU A 94 -16.71 -5.84 -8.15
N LYS A 95 -17.04 -5.55 -6.90
CA LYS A 95 -17.49 -6.55 -5.91
C LYS A 95 -19.01 -6.63 -5.86
N LYS A 96 -19.71 -5.48 -6.00
CA LYS A 96 -21.16 -5.35 -5.89
C LYS A 96 -21.61 -4.06 -6.57
N GLY A 97 -22.77 -4.05 -7.20
CA GLY A 97 -23.35 -2.88 -7.87
C GLY A 97 -22.89 -2.73 -9.32
N ASP A 98 -22.89 -1.49 -9.82
CA ASP A 98 -22.60 -1.15 -11.20
C ASP A 98 -21.42 -0.18 -11.29
N TYR A 99 -20.76 -0.13 -12.48
CA TYR A 99 -19.72 0.87 -12.72
C TYR A 99 -20.30 2.29 -12.68
N PRO A 100 -19.47 3.31 -12.35
CA PRO A 100 -19.96 4.66 -12.14
C PRO A 100 -20.47 5.25 -13.46
N ASP A 101 -21.56 5.98 -13.36
CA ASP A 101 -22.05 6.86 -14.41
C ASP A 101 -21.71 8.33 -14.09
N LYS A 102 -22.25 9.26 -14.91
CA LYS A 102 -21.95 10.70 -14.82
C LYS A 102 -22.11 11.35 -13.44
N ASN A 103 -22.88 10.76 -12.53
CA ASN A 103 -23.21 11.37 -11.23
C ASN A 103 -22.95 10.46 -10.04
N ARG A 104 -22.54 9.22 -10.28
CA ARG A 104 -22.29 8.22 -9.25
C ARG A 104 -20.83 7.83 -9.18
N PHE A 105 -20.43 7.18 -8.08
CA PHE A 105 -19.06 6.75 -7.85
C PHE A 105 -19.03 5.36 -7.21
N LEU A 106 -17.92 4.65 -7.42
CA LEU A 106 -17.59 3.42 -6.70
C LEU A 106 -16.78 3.76 -5.45
N VAL A 107 -16.88 2.90 -4.45
CA VAL A 107 -16.08 2.96 -3.23
C VAL A 107 -15.50 1.60 -2.88
N ASN A 108 -14.47 1.56 -2.06
CA ASN A 108 -13.97 0.30 -1.51
C ASN A 108 -14.68 -0.11 -0.21
N ARG A 109 -15.58 0.74 0.33
CA ARG A 109 -16.41 0.48 1.51
C ARG A 109 -17.82 1.01 1.29
N GLU A 110 -18.82 0.31 1.77
CA GLU A 110 -20.20 0.81 1.78
C GLU A 110 -20.27 2.06 2.67
N SER A 111 -20.73 3.16 2.11
CA SER A 111 -20.83 4.45 2.80
C SER A 111 -22.26 4.87 3.09
N GLY A 112 -23.26 4.20 2.50
CA GLY A 112 -24.68 4.60 2.57
C GLY A 112 -25.01 5.88 1.78
N ASP A 113 -24.09 6.40 0.96
CA ASP A 113 -24.32 7.54 0.10
C ASP A 113 -25.17 7.14 -1.10
N GLU A 114 -26.24 7.88 -1.38
CA GLU A 114 -27.17 7.63 -2.50
C GLU A 114 -26.47 7.67 -3.87
N LYS A 115 -25.34 8.38 -3.99
CA LYS A 115 -24.54 8.47 -5.21
C LYS A 115 -23.58 7.30 -5.37
N GLN A 116 -23.50 6.41 -4.40
CA GLN A 116 -22.69 5.20 -4.51
C GLN A 116 -23.33 4.22 -5.49
N SER A 117 -22.65 3.93 -6.61
CA SER A 117 -23.12 2.95 -7.60
C SER A 117 -22.74 1.52 -7.24
N GLY A 118 -21.63 1.33 -6.52
CA GLY A 118 -21.16 0.01 -6.16
C GLY A 118 -19.93 0.03 -5.26
N VAL A 119 -19.42 -1.18 -5.01
CA VAL A 119 -18.24 -1.42 -4.17
C VAL A 119 -17.21 -2.16 -4.98
N ILE A 120 -15.97 -1.70 -4.93
CA ILE A 120 -14.81 -2.38 -5.55
C ILE A 120 -14.07 -3.22 -4.53
N TYR A 121 -13.40 -4.25 -5.05
CA TYR A 121 -12.46 -5.03 -4.26
C TYR A 121 -11.17 -4.23 -4.04
N HIS A 122 -10.74 -4.10 -2.79
CA HIS A 122 -9.45 -3.49 -2.44
C HIS A 122 -8.80 -4.26 -1.30
N PRO A 123 -7.51 -4.60 -1.39
CA PRO A 123 -6.85 -5.46 -0.41
C PRO A 123 -6.65 -4.79 0.96
N SER A 124 -6.59 -3.48 1.01
CA SER A 124 -6.37 -2.73 2.26
C SER A 124 -7.65 -2.04 2.73
N LYS A 125 -7.99 -2.24 4.00
CA LYS A 125 -9.09 -1.55 4.67
C LYS A 125 -8.72 -0.13 5.14
N TYR A 126 -7.44 0.22 5.09
CA TYR A 126 -6.94 1.51 5.60
C TYR A 126 -7.02 2.63 4.57
N TRP A 127 -7.22 2.29 3.31
CA TRP A 127 -7.37 3.26 2.23
C TRP A 127 -8.85 3.56 1.99
N SER A 128 -9.16 4.81 1.71
CA SER A 128 -10.45 5.27 1.22
C SER A 128 -10.30 5.54 -0.28
N LEU A 129 -11.02 4.78 -1.11
CA LEU A 129 -10.98 4.92 -2.55
C LEU A 129 -12.35 5.30 -3.08
N LYS A 130 -12.37 6.31 -3.94
CA LYS A 130 -13.55 6.67 -4.72
C LYS A 130 -13.19 6.66 -6.20
N VAL A 131 -13.94 5.92 -7.00
CA VAL A 131 -13.76 5.87 -8.45
C VAL A 131 -14.92 6.58 -9.12
N TYR A 132 -14.61 7.60 -9.89
CA TYR A 132 -15.52 8.44 -10.63
C TYR A 132 -15.41 8.19 -12.14
N ASP A 133 -16.49 8.44 -12.89
CA ASP A 133 -16.39 8.58 -14.33
C ASP A 133 -15.50 9.76 -14.70
N PHE A 134 -14.68 9.63 -15.71
CA PHE A 134 -13.74 10.66 -16.15
C PHE A 134 -14.41 11.99 -16.50
N GLY A 135 -15.67 11.96 -16.93
CA GLY A 135 -16.45 13.16 -17.21
C GLY A 135 -16.73 14.03 -15.97
N GLN A 136 -16.51 13.53 -14.75
CA GLN A 136 -16.65 14.28 -13.51
C GLN A 136 -15.39 15.11 -13.17
N ILE A 137 -14.33 14.99 -13.92
CA ILE A 137 -13.07 15.74 -13.73
C ILE A 137 -13.22 17.26 -13.90
N LYS A 138 -14.37 17.72 -14.43
CA LYS A 138 -14.66 19.15 -14.62
C LYS A 138 -14.47 20.01 -13.35
N ASN A 139 -14.57 19.40 -12.18
CA ASN A 139 -14.43 20.06 -10.89
C ASN A 139 -13.01 19.94 -10.31
N VAL A 140 -12.09 19.28 -11.03
CA VAL A 140 -10.72 19.06 -10.62
C VAL A 140 -9.82 19.47 -11.79
N SER A 141 -8.66 20.06 -11.53
CA SER A 141 -7.71 20.37 -12.59
C SER A 141 -7.25 19.09 -13.28
N LEU A 142 -7.15 19.15 -14.62
CA LEU A 142 -6.56 18.06 -15.38
C LEU A 142 -5.10 17.90 -14.97
N SER A 143 -4.71 16.69 -14.59
CA SER A 143 -3.33 16.38 -14.23
C SER A 143 -2.45 16.32 -15.47
N ASP A 144 -1.17 16.52 -15.29
CA ASP A 144 -0.14 16.20 -16.27
C ASP A 144 0.22 14.70 -16.28
N THR A 145 -0.27 13.94 -15.32
CA THR A 145 0.07 12.51 -15.13
C THR A 145 -1.17 11.64 -15.12
N PHE A 146 -1.18 10.64 -15.99
CA PHE A 146 -2.23 9.63 -16.10
C PHE A 146 -1.66 8.22 -15.96
N TYR A 147 -2.52 7.31 -15.57
CA TYR A 147 -2.22 5.88 -15.49
C TYR A 147 -3.09 5.13 -16.48
N VAL A 148 -2.44 4.45 -17.41
CA VAL A 148 -3.13 3.77 -18.53
C VAL A 148 -2.96 2.28 -18.41
N SER A 149 -4.07 1.55 -18.47
CA SER A 149 -4.11 0.09 -18.53
C SER A 149 -4.41 -0.35 -19.95
N GLY A 150 -3.70 -1.37 -20.47
CA GLY A 150 -3.94 -1.93 -21.80
C GLY A 150 -3.06 -1.36 -22.91
N LEU A 151 -1.97 -0.65 -22.59
CA LEU A 151 -0.96 -0.19 -23.54
C LEU A 151 0.13 -1.24 -23.86
N ASP A 152 -0.04 -2.48 -23.44
CA ASP A 152 0.94 -3.55 -23.67
C ASP A 152 1.05 -3.94 -25.15
N ASN A 153 0.00 -3.68 -25.94
CA ASN A 153 0.01 -3.88 -27.39
C ASN A 153 0.70 -2.70 -28.07
N GLN A 154 1.71 -3.01 -28.89
CA GLN A 154 2.49 -2.01 -29.64
C GLN A 154 1.61 -1.15 -30.58
N ASP A 155 0.60 -1.74 -31.21
CA ASP A 155 -0.28 -1.01 -32.13
C ASP A 155 -1.14 0.01 -31.35
N THR A 156 -1.71 -0.41 -30.21
CA THR A 156 -2.48 0.47 -29.33
C THR A 156 -1.61 1.57 -28.74
N TYR A 157 -0.37 1.25 -28.37
CA TYR A 157 0.60 2.23 -27.88
C TYR A 157 0.93 3.29 -28.92
N GLN A 158 1.22 2.89 -30.18
CA GLN A 158 1.52 3.83 -31.27
C GLN A 158 0.29 4.69 -31.63
N ALA A 159 -0.89 4.09 -31.65
CA ALA A 159 -2.14 4.81 -31.84
C ALA A 159 -2.38 5.85 -30.74
N PHE A 160 -2.09 5.49 -29.48
CA PHE A 160 -2.17 6.40 -28.34
C PHE A 160 -1.24 7.59 -28.51
N LEU A 161 0.03 7.36 -28.80
CA LEU A 161 1.00 8.45 -29.01
C LEU A 161 0.54 9.38 -30.13
N LYS A 162 0.15 8.84 -31.28
CA LYS A 162 -0.30 9.61 -32.46
C LYS A 162 -1.53 10.46 -32.15
N GLU A 163 -2.49 9.94 -31.38
CA GLU A 163 -3.71 10.67 -31.02
C GLU A 163 -3.41 11.84 -30.09
N PHE A 164 -2.52 11.63 -29.13
CA PHE A 164 -2.31 12.61 -28.05
C PHE A 164 -1.13 13.56 -28.26
N GLU A 165 -0.21 13.33 -29.21
CA GLU A 165 0.89 14.24 -29.57
C GLU A 165 0.39 15.65 -29.97
N GLN A 166 -0.82 15.78 -30.48
CA GLN A 166 -1.42 17.07 -30.81
C GLN A 166 -1.58 17.98 -29.59
N TYR A 167 -1.76 17.42 -28.38
CA TYR A 167 -1.99 18.16 -27.14
C TYR A 167 -0.70 18.50 -26.38
N GLY A 168 0.40 17.83 -26.66
CA GLY A 168 1.69 18.08 -25.96
C GLY A 168 2.72 16.99 -26.20
N GLU A 169 3.85 17.14 -25.52
CA GLU A 169 4.87 16.09 -25.46
C GLU A 169 4.43 15.01 -24.48
N ILE A 170 4.60 13.75 -24.89
CA ILE A 170 4.19 12.58 -24.10
C ILE A 170 5.43 11.81 -23.68
N THR A 171 5.56 11.57 -22.40
CA THR A 171 6.57 10.69 -21.84
C THR A 171 5.88 9.52 -21.17
N THR A 172 6.27 8.30 -21.52
CA THR A 172 5.70 7.08 -20.94
C THR A 172 6.75 6.36 -20.10
N LYS A 173 6.30 5.82 -18.96
CA LYS A 173 7.14 5.06 -18.05
C LYS A 173 6.34 3.89 -17.47
N SER A 174 6.93 2.69 -17.48
CA SER A 174 6.36 1.59 -16.70
C SER A 174 6.38 1.93 -15.22
N VAL A 175 5.28 1.71 -14.53
CA VAL A 175 5.24 1.99 -13.09
C VAL A 175 6.06 0.93 -12.36
N ASP A 176 7.14 1.40 -11.73
CA ASP A 176 7.98 0.54 -10.91
C ASP A 176 7.32 0.34 -9.54
N VAL A 177 6.75 -0.84 -9.33
CA VAL A 177 6.10 -1.28 -8.09
C VAL A 177 7.11 -1.96 -7.15
N SER A 178 8.38 -1.63 -7.26
CA SER A 178 9.46 -2.21 -6.45
C SER A 178 9.20 -2.03 -4.95
N TRP A 179 9.14 -3.15 -4.21
CA TRP A 179 8.87 -3.19 -2.78
C TRP A 179 9.88 -2.41 -1.92
N TRP A 180 11.09 -2.17 -2.41
CA TRP A 180 12.13 -1.40 -1.72
C TRP A 180 11.70 0.05 -1.44
N LYS A 181 10.85 0.62 -2.28
CA LYS A 181 10.34 1.99 -2.12
C LYS A 181 9.41 2.16 -0.90
N TYR A 182 8.89 1.05 -0.39
CA TYR A 182 7.93 1.08 0.73
C TYR A 182 8.57 0.83 2.08
N ILE A 183 9.89 0.61 2.12
CA ILE A 183 10.62 0.46 3.36
C ILE A 183 10.79 1.84 4.00
N ASN A 184 10.14 2.02 5.14
CA ASN A 184 10.34 3.20 5.97
C ASN A 184 11.72 3.09 6.68
N ILE A 185 12.73 3.73 6.12
CA ILE A 185 14.12 3.69 6.62
C ILE A 185 14.23 4.14 8.08
N PRO A 186 13.64 5.28 8.51
CA PRO A 186 13.60 5.67 9.93
C PRO A 186 13.04 4.59 10.85
N LEU A 187 11.96 3.95 10.46
CA LEU A 187 11.33 2.89 11.25
C LEU A 187 12.21 1.64 11.31
N LEU A 188 12.86 1.28 10.21
CA LEU A 188 13.84 0.19 10.15
C LEU A 188 15.01 0.45 11.09
N MET A 189 15.57 1.65 11.08
CA MET A 189 16.67 2.04 11.98
C MET A 189 16.24 1.99 13.44
N THR A 190 15.02 2.42 13.77
CA THR A 190 14.46 2.31 15.13
C THR A 190 14.35 0.85 15.56
N LEU A 191 13.90 -0.04 14.66
CA LEU A 191 13.80 -1.47 14.94
C LEU A 191 15.19 -2.08 15.19
N LEU A 192 16.19 -1.75 14.39
CA LEU A 192 17.58 -2.20 14.58
C LEU A 192 18.16 -1.72 15.92
N LEU A 193 17.88 -0.46 16.31
CA LEU A 193 18.28 0.07 17.60
C LEU A 193 17.62 -0.70 18.75
N CYS A 194 16.32 -1.00 18.65
CA CYS A 194 15.62 -1.83 19.63
C CYS A 194 16.25 -3.22 19.77
N PHE A 195 16.62 -3.87 18.65
CA PHE A 195 17.32 -5.16 18.69
C PHE A 195 18.68 -5.05 19.35
N ALA A 196 19.48 -4.00 19.07
CA ALA A 196 20.76 -3.78 19.70
C ALA A 196 20.63 -3.62 21.23
N ILE A 197 19.67 -2.82 21.66
CA ILE A 197 19.34 -2.63 23.09
C ILE A 197 18.93 -3.98 23.72
N LEU A 198 18.05 -4.71 23.06
CA LEU A 198 17.57 -6.02 23.51
C LEU A 198 18.73 -7.02 23.65
N PHE A 199 19.67 -7.04 22.69
CA PHE A 199 20.87 -7.88 22.76
C PHE A 199 21.74 -7.54 23.98
N VAL A 200 22.04 -6.26 24.20
CA VAL A 200 22.83 -5.79 25.33
C VAL A 200 22.16 -6.18 26.65
N PHE A 201 20.85 -5.91 26.81
CA PHE A 201 20.13 -6.27 28.04
C PHE A 201 20.07 -7.78 28.27
N THR A 202 19.91 -8.58 27.22
CA THR A 202 19.92 -10.05 27.30
C THR A 202 21.27 -10.55 27.76
N TYR A 203 22.36 -10.00 27.20
CA TYR A 203 23.74 -10.34 27.63
C TYR A 203 23.97 -10.04 29.10
N TYR A 204 23.60 -8.83 29.58
CA TYR A 204 23.75 -8.48 30.99
C TYR A 204 22.85 -9.33 31.89
N TYR A 205 21.64 -9.66 31.46
CA TYR A 205 20.74 -10.54 32.20
C TYR A 205 21.31 -11.95 32.35
N LEU A 206 21.87 -12.53 31.31
CA LEU A 206 22.54 -13.83 31.35
C LEU A 206 23.75 -13.80 32.29
N ARG A 207 24.58 -12.77 32.17
CA ARG A 207 25.76 -12.58 33.04
C ARG A 207 25.35 -12.50 34.50
N TYR A 208 24.31 -11.73 34.80
CA TYR A 208 23.77 -11.61 36.17
C TYR A 208 23.19 -12.94 36.69
N SER A 209 22.58 -13.73 35.82
CA SER A 209 21.98 -15.02 36.17
C SER A 209 22.97 -16.19 36.18
N LYS A 210 24.26 -15.95 35.95
CA LYS A 210 25.32 -17.00 35.81
C LYS A 210 25.31 -18.01 36.95
N GLN A 211 25.24 -17.55 38.19
CA GLN A 211 25.22 -18.45 39.37
C GLN A 211 24.01 -19.39 39.34
N ARG A 212 22.84 -18.89 38.98
CA ARG A 212 21.59 -19.66 38.88
C ARG A 212 21.66 -20.68 37.75
N LEU A 213 22.28 -20.30 36.62
CA LEU A 213 22.53 -21.21 35.51
C LEU A 213 23.47 -22.34 35.91
N LEU A 214 24.55 -22.05 36.65
CA LEU A 214 25.51 -23.05 37.11
C LEU A 214 24.85 -24.03 38.10
N VAL A 215 24.04 -23.55 39.05
CA VAL A 215 23.32 -24.43 39.99
C VAL A 215 22.38 -25.37 39.24
N ASN A 216 21.58 -24.88 38.31
CA ASN A 216 20.68 -25.73 37.51
C ASN A 216 21.45 -26.78 36.69
N ARG A 217 22.64 -26.44 36.20
CA ARG A 217 23.48 -27.37 35.45
C ARG A 217 24.06 -28.45 36.34
N ILE A 218 24.46 -28.12 37.59
CA ILE A 218 24.91 -29.11 38.58
C ILE A 218 23.78 -30.08 38.92
N TRP A 219 22.54 -29.66 38.88
CA TRP A 219 21.36 -30.51 39.10
C TRP A 219 21.01 -31.39 37.86
N GLY A 220 21.84 -31.42 36.82
CA GLY A 220 21.69 -32.28 35.65
C GLY A 220 20.73 -31.78 34.58
N ASN A 221 20.25 -30.54 34.69
CA ASN A 221 19.39 -29.95 33.67
C ASN A 221 20.19 -29.63 32.40
N SER A 222 19.62 -29.91 31.23
CA SER A 222 20.23 -29.52 29.95
C SER A 222 20.31 -27.99 29.83
N GLU A 223 21.23 -27.51 28.99
CA GLU A 223 21.44 -26.07 28.75
C GLU A 223 20.15 -25.38 28.26
N LEU A 224 19.40 -26.04 27.35
CA LEU A 224 18.16 -25.56 26.79
C LEU A 224 17.06 -25.42 27.87
N VAL A 225 16.88 -26.43 28.73
CA VAL A 225 15.92 -26.42 29.82
C VAL A 225 16.27 -25.32 30.83
N THR A 226 17.56 -25.14 31.12
CA THR A 226 18.04 -24.12 32.02
C THR A 226 17.79 -22.72 31.47
N LEU A 227 18.09 -22.47 30.19
CA LEU A 227 17.76 -21.20 29.50
C LEU A 227 16.25 -20.96 29.45
N MET A 228 15.47 -21.95 29.07
CA MET A 228 13.99 -21.84 29.06
C MET A 228 13.43 -21.47 30.45
N SER A 229 13.96 -22.04 31.53
CA SER A 229 13.52 -21.71 32.88
C SER A 229 13.74 -20.26 33.26
N LEU A 230 14.78 -19.61 32.71
CA LEU A 230 15.04 -18.18 32.92
C LEU A 230 14.07 -17.29 32.18
N PHE A 231 13.69 -17.68 30.98
CA PHE A 231 12.87 -16.86 30.08
C PHE A 231 11.40 -17.28 30.02
N ASN A 232 11.00 -18.38 30.69
CA ASN A 232 9.68 -18.98 30.56
C ASN A 232 8.53 -17.94 30.66
N LYS A 233 8.52 -17.11 31.71
CA LYS A 233 7.46 -16.08 31.88
C LYS A 233 7.52 -15.00 30.79
N THR A 234 8.72 -14.67 30.32
CA THR A 234 8.92 -13.66 29.28
C THR A 234 8.45 -14.21 27.93
N ILE A 235 8.77 -15.47 27.63
CA ILE A 235 8.34 -16.15 26.38
C ILE A 235 6.82 -16.27 26.35
N ILE A 236 6.20 -16.70 27.45
CA ILE A 236 4.74 -16.82 27.54
C ILE A 236 4.09 -15.45 27.34
N PHE A 237 4.56 -14.42 28.03
CA PHE A 237 4.03 -13.06 27.89
C PHE A 237 4.17 -12.53 26.45
N THR A 238 5.30 -12.79 25.79
CA THR A 238 5.56 -12.39 24.41
C THR A 238 4.62 -13.12 23.44
N LEU A 239 4.42 -14.41 23.59
CA LEU A 239 3.49 -15.20 22.78
C LEU A 239 2.05 -14.69 22.90
N PHE A 240 1.58 -14.39 24.13
CA PHE A 240 0.25 -13.82 24.35
C PHE A 240 0.12 -12.43 23.73
N SER A 241 1.16 -11.59 23.79
CA SER A 241 1.14 -10.25 23.17
C SER A 241 1.08 -10.33 21.65
N VAL A 242 1.84 -11.25 21.03
CA VAL A 242 1.78 -11.48 19.57
C VAL A 242 0.42 -12.00 19.14
N LEU A 243 -0.14 -12.96 19.87
CA LEU A 243 -1.48 -13.49 19.59
C LEU A 243 -2.56 -12.40 19.72
N ALA A 244 -2.49 -11.56 20.73
CA ALA A 244 -3.43 -10.45 20.91
C ALA A 244 -3.39 -9.46 19.75
N ILE A 245 -2.19 -9.17 19.20
CA ILE A 245 -2.00 -8.27 18.06
C ILE A 245 -2.50 -8.90 16.74
N LEU A 246 -2.40 -10.23 16.60
CA LEU A 246 -2.87 -10.94 15.40
C LEU A 246 -4.40 -11.06 15.32
N ILE A 247 -5.10 -10.90 16.44
CA ILE A 247 -6.57 -11.02 16.55
C ILE A 247 -7.25 -9.64 16.38
N THR A 248 -6.52 -8.55 16.55
CA THR A 248 -7.01 -7.17 16.40
C THR A 248 -6.84 -6.68 14.97
#